data_403908b0b46567cbe93a003c2719ad71
#
_entry.id   403908b0b46567cbe93a003c2719ad71
#
_cell.length_a   1.000
_cell.length_b   1.000
_cell.length_c   1.000
_cell.angle_alpha   90.00
_cell.angle_beta   90.00
_cell.angle_gamma   90.00
#
_symmetry.space_group_name_H-M   'P 1'
#
loop_
_entity.id
_entity.type
_entity.pdbx_description
1 polymer ?
#
loop_
_entity_poly.entity_id
_entity_poly.type
_entity_poly.pdbx_seq_one_letter_code
_entity_poly.pdbx_strand_id
1 'polypeptide(L)'
;MPELPEVETVRLQLLHRLKGRTVTAVTVHHPKSVDHNAEFSALVTGKVIEHIDRIGKLMIFSFADTPDFFLLAHLKMTGQFLFLDPAGNVGGGGHSLSPTDTHLPNRHTRISFVLDNGTQLFFNDMRLFGYVKIADTAEVESARSK
;
A
#
# COMPACT_ATOMS: atom_id res chain seq x y z
N MET A 1 -9.65 -5.91 12.93
CA MET A 1 -9.98 -5.44 11.57
C MET A 1 -10.12 -3.93 11.59
N PRO A 2 -9.42 -3.19 10.70
CA PRO A 2 -9.57 -1.74 10.66
C PRO A 2 -10.99 -1.34 10.24
N GLU A 3 -11.58 -0.43 11.00
CA GLU A 3 -12.91 0.11 10.71
C GLU A 3 -12.81 1.29 9.73
N LEU A 4 -13.93 1.75 9.18
CA LEU A 4 -13.95 2.82 8.18
C LEU A 4 -13.20 4.09 8.63
N PRO A 5 -13.38 4.60 9.88
CA PRO A 5 -12.62 5.77 10.31
C PRO A 5 -11.12 5.55 10.32
N GLU A 6 -10.67 4.34 10.69
CA GLU A 6 -9.25 3.99 10.68
C GLU A 6 -8.69 3.89 9.27
N VAL A 7 -9.46 3.29 8.35
CA VAL A 7 -9.06 3.18 6.95
C VAL A 7 -8.95 4.57 6.31
N GLU A 8 -9.89 5.47 6.63
CA GLU A 8 -9.84 6.84 6.13
C GLU A 8 -8.62 7.60 6.67
N THR A 9 -8.29 7.41 7.95
CA THR A 9 -7.08 8.00 8.54
C THR A 9 -5.82 7.50 7.84
N VAL A 10 -5.74 6.19 7.61
CA VAL A 10 -4.62 5.59 6.88
C VAL A 10 -4.52 6.16 5.47
N ARG A 11 -5.65 6.25 4.75
CA ARG A 11 -5.68 6.82 3.40
C ARG A 11 -5.12 8.24 3.37
N LEU A 12 -5.55 9.08 4.30
CA LEU A 12 -5.09 10.48 4.37
C LEU A 12 -3.60 10.56 4.70
N GLN A 13 -3.11 9.73 5.61
CA GLN A 13 -1.68 9.67 5.95
C GLN A 13 -0.85 9.25 4.74
N LEU A 14 -1.31 8.21 4.03
CA LEU A 14 -0.65 7.73 2.82
C LEU A 14 -0.63 8.81 1.74
N LEU A 15 -1.77 9.44 1.50
CA LEU A 15 -1.89 10.48 0.49
C LEU A 15 -0.93 11.64 0.76
N HIS A 16 -0.86 12.09 2.02
CA HIS A 16 0.05 13.17 2.42
C HIS A 16 1.52 12.83 2.16
N ARG A 17 1.91 11.58 2.41
CA ARG A 17 3.31 11.13 2.29
C ARG A 17 3.69 10.72 0.88
N LEU A 18 2.76 10.17 0.11
CA LEU A 18 3.08 9.48 -1.13
C LEU A 18 2.74 10.28 -2.39
N LYS A 19 1.85 11.26 -2.31
CA LYS A 19 1.42 12.01 -3.50
C LYS A 19 2.60 12.68 -4.17
N GLY A 20 2.74 12.44 -5.48
CA GLY A 20 3.83 12.98 -6.27
C GLY A 20 5.15 12.21 -6.16
N ARG A 21 5.20 11.17 -5.34
CA ARG A 21 6.42 10.38 -5.18
C ARG A 21 6.51 9.29 -6.23
N THR A 22 7.72 9.07 -6.73
CA THR A 22 8.01 7.97 -7.65
C THR A 22 8.39 6.73 -6.87
N VAL A 23 7.83 5.59 -7.22
CA VAL A 23 8.24 4.30 -6.67
C VAL A 23 9.53 3.88 -7.37
N THR A 24 10.64 3.82 -6.65
CA THR A 24 11.96 3.52 -7.24
C THR A 24 12.33 2.06 -7.13
N ALA A 25 11.77 1.33 -6.17
CA ALA A 25 12.02 -0.10 -6.02
C ALA A 25 10.85 -0.76 -5.29
N VAL A 26 10.58 -2.01 -5.63
CA VAL A 26 9.54 -2.83 -4.98
C VAL A 26 10.11 -4.21 -4.71
N THR A 27 9.93 -4.71 -3.49
CA THR A 27 10.28 -6.08 -3.12
C THR A 27 9.02 -6.78 -2.63
N VAL A 28 8.64 -7.88 -3.26
CA VAL A 28 7.52 -8.71 -2.83
C VAL A 28 8.09 -9.85 -1.98
N HIS A 29 7.77 -9.83 -0.69
CA HIS A 29 8.25 -10.86 0.25
C HIS A 29 7.32 -12.07 0.28
N HIS A 30 6.04 -11.89 -0.08
CA HIS A 30 5.08 -12.98 -0.12
C HIS A 30 4.12 -12.80 -1.31
N PRO A 31 4.11 -13.74 -2.27
CA PRO A 31 3.32 -13.58 -3.51
C PRO A 31 1.81 -13.45 -3.30
N LYS A 32 1.27 -14.06 -2.26
CA LYS A 32 -0.16 -13.98 -1.97
C LYS A 32 -0.63 -12.54 -1.77
N SER A 33 0.22 -11.69 -1.21
CA SER A 33 -0.13 -10.29 -0.91
C SER A 33 -0.30 -9.44 -2.16
N VAL A 34 0.21 -9.89 -3.31
CA VAL A 34 0.07 -9.21 -4.60
C VAL A 34 -0.74 -10.05 -5.59
N ASP A 35 -1.61 -10.90 -5.08
CA ASP A 35 -2.48 -11.77 -5.89
C ASP A 35 -1.67 -12.67 -6.84
N HIS A 36 -0.51 -13.14 -6.39
CA HIS A 36 0.41 -14.02 -7.13
C HIS A 36 0.87 -13.43 -8.47
N ASN A 37 0.86 -12.09 -8.61
CA ASN A 37 1.34 -11.43 -9.81
C ASN A 37 2.87 -11.37 -9.82
N ALA A 38 3.51 -12.23 -10.62
CA ALA A 38 4.97 -12.31 -10.70
C ALA A 38 5.61 -11.04 -11.28
N GLU A 39 4.82 -10.19 -11.96
CA GLU A 39 5.31 -8.95 -12.57
C GLU A 39 5.05 -7.72 -11.71
N PHE A 40 4.51 -7.88 -10.52
CA PHE A 40 4.10 -6.77 -9.66
C PHE A 40 5.23 -5.75 -9.47
N SER A 41 6.41 -6.21 -9.07
CA SER A 41 7.55 -5.31 -8.83
C SER A 41 7.95 -4.53 -10.07
N ALA A 42 8.02 -5.20 -11.21
CA ALA A 42 8.40 -4.57 -12.47
C ALA A 42 7.36 -3.56 -12.95
N LEU A 43 6.09 -3.86 -12.79
CA LEU A 43 5.00 -2.99 -13.26
C LEU A 43 4.82 -1.76 -12.38
N VAL A 44 5.05 -1.87 -11.08
CA VAL A 44 4.86 -0.75 -10.14
C VAL A 44 6.08 0.17 -10.11
N THR A 45 7.29 -0.38 -10.28
CA THR A 45 8.52 0.41 -10.25
C THR A 45 8.51 1.46 -11.37
N GLY A 46 8.83 2.70 -11.02
CA GLY A 46 8.84 3.82 -11.95
C GLY A 46 7.53 4.60 -12.00
N LYS A 47 6.47 4.12 -11.37
CA LYS A 47 5.19 4.81 -11.34
C LYS A 47 5.22 5.97 -10.34
N VAL A 48 4.53 7.05 -10.69
CA VAL A 48 4.38 8.21 -9.81
C VAL A 48 2.98 8.17 -9.21
N ILE A 49 2.90 8.17 -7.89
CA ILE A 49 1.61 8.12 -7.17
C ILE A 49 0.92 9.47 -7.32
N GLU A 50 -0.29 9.47 -7.88
CA GLU A 50 -1.05 10.69 -8.11
C GLU A 50 -2.11 10.93 -7.06
N HIS A 51 -2.86 9.90 -6.70
CA HIS A 51 -3.95 10.03 -5.74
C HIS A 51 -4.25 8.69 -5.08
N ILE A 52 -4.88 8.74 -3.91
CA ILE A 52 -5.37 7.56 -3.20
C ILE A 52 -6.82 7.84 -2.81
N ASP A 53 -7.73 7.06 -3.37
CA ASP A 53 -9.16 7.15 -3.10
C ASP A 53 -9.61 5.95 -2.28
N ARG A 54 -10.88 5.88 -1.96
CA ARG A 54 -11.44 4.83 -1.13
C ARG A 54 -12.87 4.50 -1.56
N ILE A 55 -13.18 3.20 -1.62
CA ILE A 55 -14.54 2.69 -1.75
C ILE A 55 -14.75 1.76 -0.55
N GLY A 56 -15.52 2.20 0.45
CA GLY A 56 -15.61 1.45 1.70
C GLY A 56 -14.24 1.27 2.32
N LYS A 57 -13.85 0.05 2.58
CA LYS A 57 -12.53 -0.29 3.16
C LYS A 57 -11.47 -0.60 2.11
N LEU A 58 -11.80 -0.50 0.84
CA LEU A 58 -10.87 -0.71 -0.26
C LEU A 58 -10.21 0.62 -0.64
N MET A 59 -8.89 0.68 -0.61
CA MET A 59 -8.13 1.84 -1.07
C MET A 59 -7.72 1.66 -2.52
N ILE A 60 -7.75 2.76 -3.29
CA ILE A 60 -7.46 2.75 -4.72
C ILE A 60 -6.36 3.77 -4.98
N PHE A 61 -5.19 3.28 -5.39
CA PHE A 61 -4.07 4.14 -5.77
C PHE A 61 -4.11 4.36 -7.27
N SER A 62 -4.07 5.62 -7.69
CA SER A 62 -3.92 5.98 -9.10
C SER A 62 -2.54 6.61 -9.34
N PHE A 63 -2.07 6.57 -10.58
CA PHE A 63 -0.71 6.94 -10.93
C PHE A 63 -0.71 7.92 -12.11
N ALA A 64 0.29 8.80 -12.13
CA ALA A 64 0.42 9.79 -13.20
C ALA A 64 0.73 9.10 -14.53
N ASP A 65 0.14 9.60 -15.59
CA ASP A 65 0.40 9.19 -16.99
C ASP A 65 0.04 7.74 -17.31
N THR A 66 -0.64 7.03 -16.40
CA THR A 66 -1.09 5.66 -16.61
C THR A 66 -2.54 5.50 -16.14
N PRO A 67 -3.52 6.03 -16.91
CA PRO A 67 -4.91 6.12 -16.44
C PRO A 67 -5.62 4.77 -16.27
N ASP A 68 -5.09 3.70 -16.85
CA ASP A 68 -5.68 2.36 -16.73
C ASP A 68 -4.91 1.48 -15.73
N PHE A 69 -4.01 2.07 -14.95
CA PHE A 69 -3.19 1.35 -13.97
C PHE A 69 -3.56 1.80 -12.57
N PHE A 70 -3.96 0.86 -11.71
CA PHE A 70 -4.33 1.13 -10.33
C PHE A 70 -3.74 0.07 -9.41
N LEU A 71 -3.58 0.43 -8.14
CA LEU A 71 -3.40 -0.56 -7.09
C LEU A 71 -4.63 -0.56 -6.20
N LEU A 72 -5.18 -1.73 -5.96
CA LEU A 72 -6.26 -1.93 -5.00
C LEU A 72 -5.65 -2.53 -3.73
N ALA A 73 -5.85 -1.86 -2.60
CA ALA A 73 -5.32 -2.30 -1.32
C ALA A 73 -6.43 -2.50 -0.31
N HIS A 74 -6.48 -3.67 0.30
CA HIS A 74 -7.43 -3.99 1.35
C HIS A 74 -6.69 -4.53 2.56
N LEU A 75 -6.90 -3.90 3.72
CA LEU A 75 -6.20 -4.29 4.94
C LEU A 75 -6.77 -5.56 5.58
N LYS A 76 -8.04 -5.86 5.31
CA LYS A 76 -8.73 -7.00 5.91
C LYS A 76 -8.60 -6.98 7.44
N MET A 77 -8.09 -8.05 8.06
CA MET A 77 -8.03 -8.16 9.52
C MET A 77 -6.74 -7.63 10.13
N THR A 78 -5.60 -7.90 9.50
CA THR A 78 -4.29 -7.61 10.10
C THR A 78 -3.36 -6.83 9.20
N GLY A 79 -3.82 -6.39 8.02
CA GLY A 79 -3.01 -5.58 7.12
C GLY A 79 -2.78 -4.19 7.67
N GLN A 80 -1.59 -3.65 7.44
CA GLN A 80 -1.26 -2.28 7.78
C GLN A 80 -0.18 -1.72 6.88
N PHE A 81 -0.23 -0.40 6.68
CA PHE A 81 0.83 0.31 5.99
C PHE A 81 1.68 1.05 7.01
N LEU A 82 2.99 0.93 6.88
CA LEU A 82 3.96 1.59 7.76
C LEU A 82 4.97 2.35 6.92
N PHE A 83 5.39 3.51 7.42
CA PHE A 83 6.43 4.33 6.79
C PHE A 83 7.69 4.29 7.61
N LEU A 84 8.83 4.33 6.94
CA LEU A 84 10.12 4.61 7.55
C LEU A 84 10.74 5.74 6.74
N ASP A 85 10.89 6.94 7.35
CA ASP A 85 11.49 8.06 6.66
C ASP A 85 13.02 8.00 6.76
N PRO A 86 13.75 8.84 5.98
CA PRO A 86 15.22 8.81 6.00
C PRO A 86 15.83 9.14 7.37
N ALA A 87 15.09 9.84 8.23
CA ALA A 87 15.54 10.18 9.58
C ALA A 87 15.32 9.05 10.59
N GLY A 88 14.69 7.94 10.16
CA GLY A 88 14.42 6.79 11.01
C GLY A 88 13.08 6.83 11.74
N ASN A 89 12.22 7.81 11.45
CA ASN A 89 10.90 7.89 12.07
C ASN A 89 9.93 6.90 11.42
N VAL A 90 9.18 6.18 12.25
CA VAL A 90 8.17 5.22 11.81
C VAL A 90 6.79 5.84 12.00
N GLY A 91 5.93 5.69 11.00
CA GLY A 91 4.56 6.17 11.05
C GLY A 91 3.60 5.26 10.28
N GLY A 92 2.33 5.64 10.26
CA GLY A 92 1.28 4.91 9.55
C GLY A 92 0.47 4.01 10.46
N GLY A 93 -0.27 3.07 9.87
CA GLY A 93 -1.11 2.22 10.71
C GLY A 93 -2.14 1.39 9.98
N GLY A 94 -3.21 1.20 10.65
CA GLY A 94 -4.28 0.23 10.47
C GLY A 94 -4.51 -0.49 11.78
N HIS A 95 -3.50 -0.49 12.65
CA HIS A 95 -3.50 -1.02 14.02
C HIS A 95 -2.60 -0.17 14.90
N SER A 96 -2.68 -0.34 16.21
CA SER A 96 -1.71 0.23 17.13
C SER A 96 -0.33 -0.38 16.87
N LEU A 97 0.69 0.46 16.87
CA LEU A 97 2.06 -0.01 16.68
C LEU A 97 2.54 -0.77 17.91
N SER A 98 3.12 -1.93 17.69
CA SER A 98 3.80 -2.71 18.74
C SER A 98 5.32 -2.47 18.64
N PRO A 99 6.09 -2.88 19.65
CA PRO A 99 7.55 -2.78 19.55
C PRO A 99 8.15 -3.49 18.34
N THR A 100 7.51 -4.56 17.85
CA THR A 100 7.97 -5.28 16.65
C THR A 100 7.68 -4.49 15.37
N ASP A 101 6.68 -3.60 15.38
CA ASP A 101 6.33 -2.80 14.21
C ASP A 101 7.30 -1.64 13.99
N THR A 102 8.12 -1.28 14.99
CA THR A 102 9.10 -0.21 14.85
C THR A 102 10.40 -0.68 14.18
N HIS A 103 10.56 -2.00 14.01
CA HIS A 103 11.69 -2.59 13.30
C HIS A 103 11.21 -3.06 11.92
N LEU A 104 11.63 -2.38 10.86
CA LEU A 104 11.14 -2.64 9.51
C LEU A 104 12.31 -2.81 8.52
N PRO A 105 12.22 -3.75 7.58
CA PRO A 105 11.16 -4.76 7.48
C PRO A 105 11.26 -5.80 8.60
N ASN A 106 10.16 -6.48 8.89
CA ASN A 106 10.13 -7.55 9.88
C ASN A 106 9.46 -8.81 9.31
N ARG A 107 9.21 -9.82 10.17
CA ARG A 107 8.66 -11.11 9.71
C ARG A 107 7.24 -11.01 9.13
N HIS A 108 6.54 -9.90 9.39
CA HIS A 108 5.19 -9.69 8.86
C HIS A 108 5.17 -8.78 7.64
N THR A 109 6.30 -8.28 7.20
CA THR A 109 6.38 -7.43 6.01
C THR A 109 6.21 -8.28 4.76
N ARG A 110 5.19 -7.95 3.97
CA ARG A 110 4.83 -8.71 2.77
C ARG A 110 5.26 -8.01 1.49
N ILE A 111 5.29 -6.68 1.50
CA ILE A 111 5.74 -5.88 0.37
C ILE A 111 6.52 -4.69 0.92
N SER A 112 7.65 -4.37 0.29
CA SER A 112 8.45 -3.17 0.59
C SER A 112 8.51 -2.30 -0.64
N PHE A 113 8.26 -1.00 -0.48
CA PHE A 113 8.38 0.00 -1.54
C PHE A 113 9.41 1.04 -1.11
N VAL A 114 10.26 1.46 -2.04
CA VAL A 114 11.18 2.57 -1.83
C VAL A 114 10.72 3.72 -2.72
N LEU A 115 10.67 4.92 -2.14
CA LEU A 115 10.24 6.12 -2.84
C LEU A 115 11.44 7.00 -3.18
N ASP A 116 11.26 7.93 -4.11
CA ASP A 116 12.32 8.78 -4.63
C ASP A 116 12.94 9.73 -3.61
N ASN A 117 12.26 9.99 -2.49
CA ASN A 117 12.80 10.81 -1.40
C ASN A 117 13.47 9.99 -0.30
N GLY A 118 13.67 8.70 -0.51
CA GLY A 118 14.27 7.79 0.48
C GLY A 118 13.30 7.22 1.52
N THR A 119 12.05 7.67 1.53
CA THR A 119 11.02 7.06 2.40
C THR A 119 10.73 5.64 1.92
N GLN A 120 10.57 4.73 2.88
CA GLN A 120 10.15 3.36 2.59
C GLN A 120 8.72 3.17 3.07
N LEU A 121 7.94 2.45 2.29
CA LEU A 121 6.57 2.08 2.61
C LEU A 121 6.50 0.57 2.71
N PHE A 122 5.91 0.07 3.79
CA PHE A 122 5.79 -1.38 4.01
C PHE A 122 4.33 -1.76 4.16
N PHE A 123 3.94 -2.85 3.49
CA PHE A 123 2.66 -3.50 3.75
C PHE A 123 2.94 -4.72 4.61
N ASN A 124 2.51 -4.63 5.88
CA ASN A 124 2.63 -5.72 6.85
C ASN A 124 1.29 -6.41 7.00
N ASP A 125 1.30 -7.74 7.09
CA ASP A 125 0.05 -8.49 7.26
C ASP A 125 0.36 -9.85 7.89
N MET A 126 0.08 -9.97 9.17
CA MET A 126 0.37 -11.17 9.92
C MET A 126 -0.41 -12.39 9.39
N ARG A 127 -1.68 -12.20 9.02
CA ARG A 127 -2.59 -13.30 8.64
C ARG A 127 -2.69 -13.53 7.14
N LEU A 128 -2.07 -12.69 6.30
CA LEU A 128 -2.08 -12.83 4.85
C LEU A 128 -3.48 -12.81 4.22
N PHE A 129 -4.43 -12.12 4.83
CA PHE A 129 -5.78 -11.93 4.29
C PHE A 129 -5.89 -10.65 3.46
N GLY A 130 -5.07 -9.66 3.76
CA GLY A 130 -5.02 -8.41 3.01
C GLY A 130 -4.27 -8.57 1.69
N TYR A 131 -4.35 -7.54 0.86
CA TYR A 131 -3.67 -7.57 -0.43
C TYR A 131 -3.41 -6.17 -0.96
N VAL A 132 -2.45 -6.08 -1.85
CA VAL A 132 -2.21 -4.92 -2.73
C VAL A 132 -2.06 -5.50 -4.13
N LYS A 133 -3.04 -5.30 -4.99
CA LYS A 133 -3.03 -5.90 -6.32
C LYS A 133 -3.19 -4.88 -7.42
N ILE A 134 -2.60 -5.16 -8.58
CA ILE A 134 -2.75 -4.35 -9.78
C ILE A 134 -4.14 -4.57 -10.36
N ALA A 135 -4.78 -3.46 -10.78
CA ALA A 135 -6.11 -3.50 -11.37
C ALA A 135 -6.20 -2.50 -12.54
N ASP A 136 -7.15 -2.73 -13.41
CA ASP A 136 -7.46 -1.84 -14.51
C ASP A 136 -8.72 -1.01 -14.22
N THR A 137 -9.08 -0.13 -15.16
CA THR A 137 -10.27 0.72 -15.04
C THR A 137 -11.54 -0.10 -14.87
N ALA A 138 -11.67 -1.21 -15.59
CA ALA A 138 -12.87 -2.07 -15.50
C ALA A 138 -13.05 -2.65 -14.10
N GLU A 139 -11.96 -3.08 -13.47
CA GLU A 139 -12.01 -3.62 -12.10
C GLU A 139 -12.39 -2.53 -11.09
N VAL A 140 -11.85 -1.32 -11.25
CA VAL A 140 -12.18 -0.18 -10.38
C VAL A 140 -13.66 0.20 -10.54
N GLU A 141 -14.15 0.28 -11.77
CA GLU A 141 -15.57 0.58 -12.03
C GLU A 141 -16.48 -0.51 -11.46
N SER A 142 -16.10 -1.77 -11.57
CA SER A 142 -16.84 -2.86 -10.96
C SER A 142 -16.93 -2.72 -9.44
N ALA A 143 -15.84 -2.32 -8.79
CA ALA A 143 -15.84 -2.08 -7.35
C ALA A 143 -16.76 -0.90 -6.97
N ARG A 144 -16.79 0.16 -7.78
CA ARG A 144 -17.64 1.33 -7.53
C ARG A 144 -19.12 1.04 -7.68
N SER A 145 -19.49 0.08 -8.52
CA SER A 145 -20.88 -0.22 -8.82
C SER A 145 -21.53 -1.22 -7.85
N LYS A 146 -20.79 -1.72 -6.88
CA LYS A 146 -21.30 -2.67 -5.87
C LYS A 146 -21.97 -1.98 -4.71
#